data_119fa4924b641b097564367d56ba8f4b
#
_entry.id   119fa4924b641b097564367d56ba8f4b
#
_cell.length_a   1.000
_cell.length_b   1.000
_cell.length_c   1.000
_cell.angle_alpha   90.00
_cell.angle_beta   90.00
_cell.angle_gamma   90.00
#
_symmetry.space_group_name_H-M   'P 1'
#
loop_
_entity.id
_entity.type
_entity.pdbx_description
1 polymer ?
#
loop_
_entity_poly.entity_id
_entity_poly.type
_entity_poly.pdbx_seq_one_letter_code
_entity_poly.pdbx_strand_id
1 'polypeptide(L)'
;EAEEITPYVDNVSNEPLISDEPVAGKIVKSAAGKKFGTTEWTLSNGVKVILKPTDFKSDEISMQAVSKGGLSLYDYTDRALVKNLKAVNEIVELSGLGKYGRTDLMKALAGKTVSTYFSLGEPMEMINASCATKDLETMMQLVYLTFTDIHRDEDAFAAWKEQMKAVLTNYANDPQFIFSDSLSATLYNHNIMREPLKAEDIDLINYDRILEIAKERTANA
;
A
#
# COMPACT_ATOMS: atom_id res chain seq x y z
N GLU A 1 -22.47 33.58 26.15
CA GLU A 1 -22.96 32.21 26.44
C GLU A 1 -21.87 31.27 25.98
N ALA A 2 -21.25 30.52 26.93
CA ALA A 2 -20.29 29.50 26.56
C ALA A 2 -21.07 28.29 26.03
N GLU A 3 -20.90 27.93 24.77
CA GLU A 3 -21.39 26.66 24.24
C GLU A 3 -20.73 25.52 25.01
N GLU A 4 -21.55 24.65 25.58
CA GLU A 4 -21.11 23.46 26.30
C GLU A 4 -20.54 22.47 25.26
N ILE A 5 -19.21 22.40 25.18
CA ILE A 5 -18.53 21.48 24.28
C ILE A 5 -18.75 20.07 24.85
N THR A 6 -19.61 19.31 24.19
CA THR A 6 -19.78 17.86 24.51
C THR A 6 -18.44 17.15 24.29
N PRO A 7 -17.93 16.40 25.29
CA PRO A 7 -16.69 15.66 25.13
C PRO A 7 -16.79 14.70 23.94
N TYR A 8 -15.76 14.71 23.11
CA TYR A 8 -15.64 13.71 22.02
C TYR A 8 -15.57 12.31 22.64
N VAL A 9 -16.54 11.46 22.29
CA VAL A 9 -16.53 10.05 22.67
C VAL A 9 -15.73 9.30 21.60
N ASP A 10 -14.54 8.87 21.96
CA ASP A 10 -13.71 8.05 21.06
C ASP A 10 -14.28 6.63 21.01
N ASN A 11 -15.06 6.34 19.98
CA ASN A 11 -15.59 5.00 19.73
C ASN A 11 -14.49 4.12 19.10
N VAL A 12 -13.47 3.77 19.89
CA VAL A 12 -12.49 2.77 19.47
C VAL A 12 -13.21 1.43 19.38
N SER A 13 -13.36 0.91 18.17
CA SER A 13 -13.87 -0.44 18.00
C SER A 13 -12.85 -1.46 18.54
N ASN A 14 -13.24 -2.24 19.54
CA ASN A 14 -12.45 -3.37 20.04
C ASN A 14 -12.68 -4.66 19.22
N GLU A 15 -13.31 -4.54 18.06
CA GLU A 15 -13.56 -5.68 17.20
C GLU A 15 -12.28 -6.17 16.53
N PRO A 16 -12.15 -7.49 16.28
CA PRO A 16 -10.99 -8.02 15.59
C PRO A 16 -10.86 -7.43 14.18
N LEU A 17 -9.63 -7.31 13.68
CA LEU A 17 -9.35 -6.80 12.34
C LEU A 17 -9.96 -7.69 11.25
N ILE A 18 -9.91 -9.00 11.45
CA ILE A 18 -10.53 -10.00 10.59
C ILE A 18 -11.64 -10.73 11.36
N SER A 19 -12.78 -10.95 10.70
CA SER A 19 -13.94 -11.63 11.33
C SER A 19 -13.81 -13.15 11.31
N ASP A 20 -13.27 -13.67 10.20
CA ASP A 20 -13.11 -15.11 9.98
C ASP A 20 -11.62 -15.46 9.86
N GLU A 21 -11.18 -16.46 10.61
CA GLU A 21 -9.80 -16.92 10.53
C GLU A 21 -9.51 -17.50 9.13
N PRO A 22 -8.41 -17.08 8.48
CA PRO A 22 -7.99 -17.66 7.20
C PRO A 22 -7.72 -19.16 7.33
N VAL A 23 -8.06 -19.91 6.30
CA VAL A 23 -7.72 -21.34 6.25
C VAL A 23 -6.20 -21.49 6.19
N ALA A 24 -5.64 -22.19 7.17
CA ALA A 24 -4.20 -22.39 7.29
C ALA A 24 -3.62 -23.12 6.07
N GLY A 25 -2.61 -22.53 5.44
CA GLY A 25 -1.80 -23.20 4.42
C GLY A 25 -0.90 -24.29 5.03
N LYS A 26 -0.31 -25.12 4.15
CA LYS A 26 0.61 -26.19 4.58
C LYS A 26 2.02 -25.89 4.09
N ILE A 27 3.02 -26.15 4.94
CA ILE A 27 4.42 -26.19 4.52
C ILE A 27 4.65 -27.56 3.85
N VAL A 28 4.89 -27.54 2.53
CA VAL A 28 5.13 -28.78 1.75
C VAL A 28 6.62 -29.10 1.64
N LYS A 29 7.50 -28.11 1.88
CA LYS A 29 8.95 -28.30 1.91
C LYS A 29 9.59 -27.36 2.92
N SER A 30 10.55 -27.88 3.70
CA SER A 30 11.40 -27.10 4.58
C SER A 30 12.85 -27.49 4.36
N ALA A 31 13.74 -26.50 4.20
CA ALA A 31 15.17 -26.73 4.00
C ALA A 31 16.00 -25.60 4.66
N ALA A 32 17.21 -25.91 5.07
CA ALA A 32 18.19 -24.87 5.42
C ALA A 32 18.66 -24.15 4.15
N GLY A 33 18.68 -22.83 4.18
CA GLY A 33 19.22 -22.03 3.09
C GLY A 33 20.72 -22.23 2.95
N LYS A 34 21.21 -22.23 1.73
CA LYS A 34 22.64 -22.49 1.42
C LYS A 34 23.58 -21.40 1.94
N LYS A 35 23.06 -20.19 2.15
CA LYS A 35 23.82 -19.00 2.58
C LYS A 35 23.04 -18.27 3.68
N PHE A 36 23.72 -17.46 4.45
CA PHE A 36 23.17 -16.54 5.43
C PHE A 36 22.41 -17.16 6.62
N GLY A 37 22.48 -18.48 6.84
CA GLY A 37 21.80 -19.14 7.98
C GLY A 37 20.28 -18.93 7.96
N THR A 38 19.66 -19.07 6.80
CA THR A 38 18.21 -18.96 6.62
C THR A 38 17.52 -20.32 6.71
N THR A 39 16.22 -20.30 6.99
CA THR A 39 15.31 -21.43 6.78
C THR A 39 14.38 -21.08 5.63
N GLU A 40 14.24 -21.98 4.65
CA GLU A 40 13.42 -21.78 3.46
C GLU A 40 12.23 -22.76 3.51
N TRP A 41 11.00 -22.21 3.44
CA TRP A 41 9.78 -22.99 3.29
C TRP A 41 9.19 -22.81 1.90
N THR A 42 8.54 -23.86 1.40
CA THR A 42 7.60 -23.75 0.29
C THR A 42 6.21 -24.09 0.83
N LEU A 43 5.26 -23.21 0.60
CA LEU A 43 3.88 -23.39 0.99
C LEU A 43 3.09 -24.15 -0.09
N SER A 44 1.93 -24.69 0.28
CA SER A 44 1.07 -25.47 -0.62
C SER A 44 0.56 -24.70 -1.84
N ASN A 45 0.48 -23.36 -1.76
CA ASN A 45 0.16 -22.47 -2.87
C ASN A 45 1.38 -22.07 -3.74
N GLY A 46 2.58 -22.62 -3.43
CA GLY A 46 3.81 -22.33 -4.16
C GLY A 46 4.63 -21.15 -3.63
N VAL A 47 4.12 -20.39 -2.68
CA VAL A 47 4.83 -19.26 -2.06
C VAL A 47 6.09 -19.77 -1.35
N LYS A 48 7.19 -19.04 -1.54
CA LYS A 48 8.46 -19.28 -0.83
C LYS A 48 8.59 -18.32 0.32
N VAL A 49 8.82 -18.84 1.51
CA VAL A 49 9.08 -18.06 2.72
C VAL A 49 10.53 -18.26 3.13
N ILE A 50 11.27 -17.19 3.29
CA ILE A 50 12.67 -17.20 3.73
C ILE A 50 12.72 -16.55 5.11
N LEU A 51 13.10 -17.32 6.10
CA LEU A 51 13.22 -16.88 7.49
C LEU A 51 14.70 -16.67 7.83
N LYS A 52 15.02 -15.51 8.36
CA LYS A 52 16.37 -15.16 8.82
C LYS A 52 16.32 -14.66 10.25
N PRO A 53 16.65 -15.50 11.25
CA PRO A 53 16.88 -15.02 12.61
C PRO A 53 18.07 -14.06 12.66
N THR A 54 17.92 -12.97 13.39
CA THR A 54 18.98 -11.97 13.62
C THR A 54 18.97 -11.54 15.08
N ASP A 55 20.08 -10.98 15.53
CA ASP A 55 20.29 -10.42 16.87
C ASP A 55 20.45 -8.88 16.86
N PHE A 56 20.13 -8.21 15.74
CA PHE A 56 20.28 -6.77 15.60
C PHE A 56 19.33 -5.98 16.50
N LYS A 57 18.09 -6.47 16.62
CA LYS A 57 17.07 -5.94 17.54
C LYS A 57 16.30 -7.13 18.15
N SER A 58 16.13 -7.11 19.45
CA SER A 58 15.50 -8.19 20.21
C SER A 58 13.96 -8.23 20.07
N ASP A 59 13.35 -7.12 19.70
CA ASP A 59 11.89 -6.97 19.67
C ASP A 59 11.41 -6.34 18.35
N GLU A 60 11.92 -6.84 17.23
CA GLU A 60 11.47 -6.40 15.91
C GLU A 60 11.39 -7.58 14.94
N ILE A 61 10.29 -7.63 14.22
CA ILE A 61 10.10 -8.53 13.06
C ILE A 61 9.90 -7.63 11.85
N SER A 62 10.72 -7.81 10.82
CA SER A 62 10.56 -7.17 9.52
C SER A 62 10.21 -8.21 8.47
N MET A 63 9.22 -7.92 7.65
CA MET A 63 8.71 -8.77 6.57
C MET A 63 8.69 -8.01 5.26
N GLN A 64 9.03 -8.71 4.18
CA GLN A 64 8.83 -8.23 2.82
C GLN A 64 8.26 -9.36 1.97
N ALA A 65 7.06 -9.16 1.43
CA ALA A 65 6.51 -9.99 0.36
C ALA A 65 6.84 -9.33 -0.98
N VAL A 66 7.31 -10.11 -1.96
CA VAL A 66 7.75 -9.59 -3.27
C VAL A 66 7.20 -10.48 -4.37
N SER A 67 6.57 -9.86 -5.37
CA SER A 67 6.21 -10.51 -6.63
C SER A 67 6.80 -9.70 -7.80
N LYS A 68 7.10 -10.39 -8.91
CA LYS A 68 7.70 -9.78 -10.09
C LYS A 68 6.62 -9.33 -11.06
N GLY A 69 6.89 -8.23 -11.74
CA GLY A 69 6.02 -7.69 -12.78
C GLY A 69 5.75 -6.22 -12.58
N GLY A 70 5.11 -5.86 -11.49
CA GLY A 70 4.84 -4.47 -11.14
C GLY A 70 4.15 -3.70 -12.26
N LEU A 71 4.54 -2.45 -12.43
CA LEU A 71 4.03 -1.57 -13.47
C LEU A 71 4.41 -2.03 -14.89
N SER A 72 5.50 -2.82 -15.04
CA SER A 72 5.96 -3.28 -16.36
C SER A 72 4.98 -4.20 -17.10
N LEU A 73 3.95 -4.69 -16.41
CA LEU A 73 2.90 -5.54 -16.99
C LEU A 73 1.76 -4.74 -17.65
N TYR A 74 1.77 -3.43 -17.55
CA TYR A 74 0.72 -2.57 -18.08
C TYR A 74 1.15 -1.88 -19.38
N ASP A 75 0.15 -1.63 -20.24
CA ASP A 75 0.35 -0.86 -21.46
C ASP A 75 0.36 0.64 -21.16
N TYR A 76 1.46 1.31 -21.47
CA TYR A 76 1.64 2.74 -21.23
C TYR A 76 1.11 3.62 -22.36
N THR A 77 0.48 3.05 -23.39
CA THR A 77 -0.17 3.82 -24.46
C THR A 77 -1.51 4.44 -24.01
N ASP A 78 -2.16 3.83 -23.01
CA ASP A 78 -3.37 4.36 -22.39
C ASP A 78 -3.03 5.44 -21.34
N ARG A 79 -3.31 6.70 -21.67
CA ARG A 79 -3.04 7.83 -20.80
C ARG A 79 -3.82 7.75 -19.47
N ALA A 80 -5.09 7.35 -19.50
CA ALA A 80 -5.90 7.25 -18.29
C ALA A 80 -5.37 6.15 -17.37
N LEU A 81 -5.00 4.99 -17.92
CA LEU A 81 -4.38 3.91 -17.16
C LEU A 81 -3.09 4.38 -16.48
N VAL A 82 -2.20 5.07 -17.22
CA VAL A 82 -0.95 5.57 -16.65
C VAL A 82 -1.18 6.53 -15.48
N LYS A 83 -2.22 7.39 -15.53
CA LYS A 83 -2.54 8.28 -14.40
C LYS A 83 -3.01 7.49 -13.17
N ASN A 84 -3.80 6.43 -13.37
CA ASN A 84 -4.19 5.51 -12.28
C ASN A 84 -2.96 4.77 -11.71
N LEU A 85 -2.06 4.26 -12.55
CA LEU A 85 -0.84 3.59 -12.11
C LEU A 85 0.06 4.49 -11.23
N LYS A 86 0.09 5.78 -11.51
CA LYS A 86 0.86 6.76 -10.71
C LYS A 86 0.24 7.04 -9.35
N ALA A 87 -1.08 6.92 -9.22
CA ALA A 87 -1.81 7.21 -7.99
C ALA A 87 -2.04 5.97 -7.10
N VAL A 88 -1.85 4.74 -7.62
CA VAL A 88 -2.27 3.52 -6.95
C VAL A 88 -1.70 3.37 -5.54
N ASN A 89 -0.41 3.64 -5.34
CA ASN A 89 0.23 3.47 -4.02
C ASN A 89 -0.40 4.40 -2.97
N GLU A 90 -0.61 5.65 -3.33
CA GLU A 90 -1.17 6.66 -2.44
C GLU A 90 -2.64 6.39 -2.13
N ILE A 91 -3.43 6.01 -3.15
CA ILE A 91 -4.85 5.73 -2.97
C ILE A 91 -5.08 4.45 -2.16
N VAL A 92 -4.31 3.39 -2.39
CA VAL A 92 -4.37 2.17 -1.58
C VAL A 92 -4.04 2.48 -0.12
N GLU A 93 -3.05 3.33 0.14
CA GLU A 93 -2.68 3.71 1.50
C GLU A 93 -3.78 4.53 2.19
N LEU A 94 -4.41 5.47 1.49
CA LEU A 94 -5.47 6.29 2.09
C LEU A 94 -6.78 5.53 2.32
N SER A 95 -7.00 4.43 1.58
CA SER A 95 -8.24 3.65 1.64
C SER A 95 -8.46 2.95 2.97
N GLY A 96 -7.39 2.44 3.59
CA GLY A 96 -7.49 1.59 4.77
C GLY A 96 -7.64 0.11 4.43
N LEU A 97 -8.01 -0.73 5.42
CA LEU A 97 -8.05 -2.19 5.27
C LEU A 97 -9.28 -2.80 5.96
N GLY A 98 -9.87 -3.81 5.33
CA GLY A 98 -11.04 -4.51 5.82
C GLY A 98 -12.22 -3.57 6.02
N LYS A 99 -12.82 -3.59 7.19
CA LYS A 99 -13.95 -2.71 7.55
C LYS A 99 -13.52 -1.31 8.01
N TYR A 100 -12.24 -1.03 8.11
CA TYR A 100 -11.71 0.21 8.66
C TYR A 100 -11.14 1.12 7.58
N GLY A 101 -11.67 2.34 7.46
CA GLY A 101 -10.97 3.43 6.80
C GLY A 101 -9.67 3.76 7.53
N ARG A 102 -8.75 4.47 6.89
CA ARG A 102 -7.41 4.74 7.43
C ARG A 102 -7.42 5.30 8.86
N THR A 103 -8.27 6.28 9.13
CA THR A 103 -8.34 6.94 10.45
C THR A 103 -8.77 5.98 11.56
N ASP A 104 -9.79 5.17 11.30
CA ASP A 104 -10.30 4.22 12.28
C ASP A 104 -9.37 3.02 12.44
N LEU A 105 -8.67 2.62 11.38
CA LEU A 105 -7.61 1.63 11.45
C LEU A 105 -6.48 2.08 12.37
N MET A 106 -6.03 3.34 12.25
CA MET A 106 -5.02 3.92 13.15
C MET A 106 -5.46 3.90 14.61
N LYS A 107 -6.73 4.20 14.89
CA LYS A 107 -7.30 4.11 16.25
C LYS A 107 -7.34 2.66 16.75
N ALA A 108 -7.79 1.71 15.91
CA ALA A 108 -7.83 0.28 16.26
C ALA A 108 -6.44 -0.31 16.54
N LEU A 109 -5.40 0.28 15.96
CA LEU A 109 -4.00 -0.11 16.17
C LEU A 109 -3.32 0.67 17.32
N ALA A 110 -4.04 1.52 18.03
CA ALA A 110 -3.46 2.29 19.15
C ALA A 110 -2.84 1.35 20.20
N GLY A 111 -1.61 1.65 20.64
CA GLY A 111 -0.85 0.82 21.58
C GLY A 111 -0.15 -0.41 20.98
N LYS A 112 -0.31 -0.66 19.69
CA LYS A 112 0.44 -1.67 18.94
C LYS A 112 1.59 -1.03 18.16
N THR A 113 2.69 -1.76 18.05
CA THR A 113 3.83 -1.38 17.20
C THR A 113 3.78 -2.23 15.96
N VAL A 114 3.09 -1.76 14.93
CA VAL A 114 2.89 -2.51 13.69
C VAL A 114 2.73 -1.54 12.51
N SER A 115 3.24 -1.91 11.36
CA SER A 115 3.04 -1.19 10.10
C SER A 115 2.98 -2.15 8.93
N THR A 116 2.19 -1.79 7.91
CA THR A 116 2.18 -2.43 6.60
C THR A 116 2.14 -1.37 5.51
N TYR A 117 2.78 -1.64 4.40
CA TYR A 117 2.80 -0.74 3.26
C TYR A 117 2.82 -1.52 1.95
N PHE A 118 1.83 -1.30 1.10
CA PHE A 118 1.80 -1.80 -0.27
C PHE A 118 2.59 -0.87 -1.19
N SER A 119 3.39 -1.44 -2.08
CA SER A 119 4.16 -0.70 -3.08
C SER A 119 4.12 -1.38 -4.43
N LEU A 120 3.61 -0.69 -5.41
CA LEU A 120 3.66 -1.07 -6.83
C LEU A 120 4.76 -0.26 -7.51
N GLY A 121 5.90 -0.91 -7.78
CA GLY A 121 7.04 -0.34 -8.49
C GLY A 121 7.13 -0.82 -9.93
N GLU A 122 8.12 -0.33 -10.71
CA GLU A 122 8.27 -0.71 -12.12
C GLU A 122 8.48 -2.22 -12.32
N PRO A 123 9.47 -2.88 -11.65
CA PRO A 123 9.76 -4.29 -11.92
C PRO A 123 9.05 -5.26 -10.97
N MET A 124 8.43 -4.77 -9.89
CA MET A 124 7.88 -5.63 -8.85
C MET A 124 6.84 -4.92 -8.01
N GLU A 125 5.94 -5.69 -7.44
CA GLU A 125 5.08 -5.30 -6.33
C GLU A 125 5.62 -5.85 -5.01
N MET A 126 5.41 -5.08 -3.93
CA MET A 126 5.90 -5.42 -2.61
C MET A 126 4.86 -5.10 -1.54
N ILE A 127 4.82 -5.92 -0.50
CA ILE A 127 4.22 -5.56 0.79
C ILE A 127 5.35 -5.58 1.81
N ASN A 128 5.62 -4.42 2.40
CA ASN A 128 6.56 -4.28 3.50
C ASN A 128 5.77 -4.21 4.80
N ALA A 129 6.19 -4.96 5.80
CA ALA A 129 5.56 -4.95 7.10
C ALA A 129 6.61 -5.04 8.20
N SER A 130 6.31 -4.43 9.34
CA SER A 130 7.14 -4.55 10.54
C SER A 130 6.28 -4.52 11.79
N CYS A 131 6.74 -5.17 12.85
CA CYS A 131 6.07 -5.15 14.13
C CYS A 131 7.01 -5.44 15.29
N ALA A 132 6.57 -5.08 16.51
CA ALA A 132 7.11 -5.70 17.71
C ALA A 132 6.71 -7.19 17.78
N THR A 133 7.53 -8.02 18.39
CA THR A 133 7.31 -9.48 18.47
C THR A 133 5.92 -9.84 19.01
N LYS A 134 5.42 -9.10 20.00
CA LYS A 134 4.08 -9.28 20.58
C LYS A 134 2.93 -8.98 19.61
N ASP A 135 3.18 -8.19 18.57
CA ASP A 135 2.17 -7.71 17.63
C ASP A 135 2.21 -8.47 16.28
N LEU A 136 2.94 -9.61 16.22
CA LEU A 136 3.10 -10.40 14.99
C LEU A 136 1.75 -10.82 14.38
N GLU A 137 0.83 -11.29 15.20
CA GLU A 137 -0.50 -11.69 14.74
C GLU A 137 -1.21 -10.52 14.05
N THR A 138 -1.20 -9.34 14.68
CA THR A 138 -1.80 -8.13 14.09
C THR A 138 -1.14 -7.76 12.77
N MET A 139 0.20 -7.86 12.67
CA MET A 139 0.92 -7.63 11.42
C MET A 139 0.45 -8.60 10.33
N MET A 140 0.33 -9.87 10.64
CA MET A 140 -0.11 -10.88 9.66
C MET A 140 -1.57 -10.66 9.23
N GLN A 141 -2.45 -10.21 10.14
CA GLN A 141 -3.83 -9.83 9.80
C GLN A 141 -3.86 -8.64 8.84
N LEU A 142 -3.04 -7.61 9.07
CA LEU A 142 -2.93 -6.46 8.15
C LEU A 142 -2.39 -6.87 6.78
N VAL A 143 -1.37 -7.72 6.74
CA VAL A 143 -0.83 -8.27 5.50
C VAL A 143 -1.92 -9.06 4.76
N TYR A 144 -2.66 -9.92 5.45
CA TYR A 144 -3.77 -10.66 4.86
C TYR A 144 -4.84 -9.73 4.26
N LEU A 145 -5.25 -8.70 4.99
CA LEU A 145 -6.21 -7.71 4.49
C LEU A 145 -5.67 -6.93 3.29
N THR A 146 -4.37 -6.63 3.26
CA THR A 146 -3.75 -5.98 2.09
C THR A 146 -3.87 -6.83 0.83
N PHE A 147 -3.85 -8.17 0.95
CA PHE A 147 -4.08 -9.08 -0.17
C PHE A 147 -5.55 -9.28 -0.53
N THR A 148 -6.45 -9.18 0.44
CA THR A 148 -7.81 -9.69 0.27
C THR A 148 -8.89 -8.62 0.34
N ASP A 149 -8.68 -7.55 1.10
CA ASP A 149 -9.75 -6.60 1.41
C ASP A 149 -9.22 -5.18 1.68
N ILE A 150 -8.87 -4.47 0.61
CA ILE A 150 -8.57 -3.04 0.68
C ILE A 150 -9.89 -2.30 0.87
N HIS A 151 -10.00 -1.53 1.96
CA HIS A 151 -11.21 -0.76 2.27
C HIS A 151 -11.50 0.28 1.19
N ARG A 152 -12.80 0.52 0.94
CA ARG A 152 -13.25 1.56 0.02
C ARG A 152 -13.75 2.77 0.81
N ASP A 153 -13.04 3.88 0.73
CA ASP A 153 -13.36 5.15 1.39
C ASP A 153 -13.58 6.25 0.34
N GLU A 154 -14.84 6.43 -0.07
CA GLU A 154 -15.23 7.42 -1.09
C GLU A 154 -14.96 8.86 -0.64
N ASP A 155 -15.19 9.15 0.64
CA ASP A 155 -15.01 10.49 1.19
C ASP A 155 -13.52 10.86 1.24
N ALA A 156 -12.66 9.92 1.66
CA ALA A 156 -11.22 10.10 1.64
C ALA A 156 -10.69 10.27 0.22
N PHE A 157 -11.20 9.49 -0.74
CA PHE A 157 -10.81 9.63 -2.14
C PHE A 157 -11.23 10.97 -2.74
N ALA A 158 -12.46 11.41 -2.48
CA ALA A 158 -12.96 12.71 -2.95
C ALA A 158 -12.13 13.86 -2.36
N ALA A 159 -11.85 13.83 -1.06
CA ALA A 159 -11.02 14.83 -0.39
C ALA A 159 -9.60 14.86 -0.96
N TRP A 160 -9.01 13.70 -1.22
CA TRP A 160 -7.71 13.57 -1.86
C TRP A 160 -7.69 14.21 -3.25
N LYS A 161 -8.70 13.96 -4.09
CA LYS A 161 -8.79 14.56 -5.43
C LYS A 161 -8.78 16.09 -5.37
N GLU A 162 -9.60 16.67 -4.51
CA GLU A 162 -9.67 18.15 -4.35
C GLU A 162 -8.33 18.71 -3.84
N GLN A 163 -7.73 18.08 -2.83
CA GLN A 163 -6.44 18.50 -2.30
C GLN A 163 -5.34 18.40 -3.37
N MET A 164 -5.29 17.28 -4.10
CA MET A 164 -4.25 17.04 -5.12
C MET A 164 -4.38 18.03 -6.28
N LYS A 165 -5.60 18.32 -6.75
CA LYS A 165 -5.83 19.37 -7.75
C LYS A 165 -5.30 20.72 -7.31
N ALA A 166 -5.57 21.12 -6.07
CA ALA A 166 -5.09 22.39 -5.54
C ALA A 166 -3.55 22.44 -5.47
N VAL A 167 -2.91 21.37 -5.01
CA VAL A 167 -1.44 21.24 -4.94
C VAL A 167 -0.83 21.34 -6.34
N LEU A 168 -1.34 20.58 -7.30
CA LEU A 168 -0.80 20.53 -8.66
C LEU A 168 -1.05 21.86 -9.42
N THR A 169 -2.15 22.55 -9.14
CA THR A 169 -2.41 23.89 -9.68
C THR A 169 -1.37 24.89 -9.18
N ASN A 170 -0.98 24.80 -7.91
CA ASN A 170 0.07 25.66 -7.37
C ASN A 170 1.44 25.33 -7.98
N TYR A 171 1.76 24.03 -8.15
CA TYR A 171 3.02 23.61 -8.78
C TYR A 171 3.14 24.07 -10.23
N ALA A 172 2.04 24.17 -10.97
CA ALA A 172 2.04 24.69 -12.34
C ALA A 172 2.54 26.14 -12.46
N ASN A 173 2.58 26.89 -11.35
CA ASN A 173 3.09 28.26 -11.27
C ASN A 173 4.51 28.35 -10.64
N ASP A 174 5.07 27.22 -10.21
CA ASP A 174 6.41 27.18 -9.61
C ASP A 174 7.48 27.05 -10.72
N PRO A 175 8.41 28.02 -10.85
CA PRO A 175 9.46 27.98 -11.89
C PRO A 175 10.37 26.74 -11.78
N GLN A 176 10.63 26.25 -10.57
CA GLN A 176 11.47 25.07 -10.36
C GLN A 176 10.75 23.81 -10.81
N PHE A 177 9.45 23.70 -10.55
CA PHE A 177 8.64 22.59 -11.04
C PHE A 177 8.56 22.58 -12.56
N ILE A 178 8.30 23.75 -13.20
CA ILE A 178 8.25 23.89 -14.65
C ILE A 178 9.60 23.49 -15.30
N PHE A 179 10.71 23.92 -14.71
CA PHE A 179 12.04 23.53 -15.18
C PHE A 179 12.27 22.02 -15.08
N SER A 180 11.93 21.43 -13.94
CA SER A 180 12.09 19.99 -13.71
C SER A 180 11.22 19.13 -14.63
N ASP A 181 9.97 19.56 -14.89
CA ASP A 181 9.06 18.90 -15.84
C ASP A 181 9.63 18.97 -17.26
N SER A 182 10.07 20.14 -17.70
CA SER A 182 10.65 20.34 -19.04
C SER A 182 11.94 19.53 -19.22
N LEU A 183 12.79 19.49 -18.19
CA LEU A 183 14.02 18.68 -18.19
C LEU A 183 13.69 17.19 -18.27
N SER A 184 12.76 16.70 -17.46
CA SER A 184 12.31 15.31 -17.47
C SER A 184 11.72 14.92 -18.82
N ALA A 185 10.83 15.75 -19.38
CA ALA A 185 10.23 15.51 -20.68
C ALA A 185 11.29 15.37 -21.78
N THR A 186 12.31 16.23 -21.76
CA THR A 186 13.42 16.19 -22.73
C THR A 186 14.30 14.95 -22.53
N LEU A 187 14.73 14.67 -21.32
CA LEU A 187 15.61 13.54 -21.01
C LEU A 187 14.99 12.18 -21.31
N TYR A 188 13.69 12.05 -21.08
CA TYR A 188 12.95 10.79 -21.26
C TYR A 188 12.11 10.75 -22.53
N ASN A 189 12.37 11.67 -23.49
CA ASN A 189 11.69 11.71 -24.78
C ASN A 189 10.14 11.68 -24.63
N HIS A 190 9.59 12.52 -23.75
CA HIS A 190 8.16 12.61 -23.45
C HIS A 190 7.51 11.28 -23.03
N ASN A 191 8.29 10.43 -22.31
CA ASN A 191 7.74 9.21 -21.76
C ASN A 191 6.68 9.51 -20.70
N ILE A 192 5.43 9.13 -20.98
CA ILE A 192 4.26 9.42 -20.14
C ILE A 192 4.41 8.91 -18.69
N MET A 193 5.18 7.83 -18.47
CA MET A 193 5.47 7.34 -17.11
C MET A 193 6.40 8.26 -16.33
N ARG A 194 7.19 9.09 -17.02
CA ARG A 194 8.13 10.04 -16.41
C ARG A 194 7.57 11.45 -16.29
N GLU A 195 6.47 11.75 -16.98
CA GLU A 195 5.79 13.03 -16.83
C GLU A 195 5.11 13.10 -15.45
N PRO A 196 5.21 14.23 -14.72
CA PRO A 196 4.47 14.40 -13.47
C PRO A 196 2.95 14.42 -13.72
N LEU A 197 2.15 14.16 -12.66
CA LEU A 197 0.72 14.42 -12.70
C LEU A 197 0.47 15.91 -12.79
N LYS A 198 -0.57 16.30 -13.54
CA LYS A 198 -1.08 17.67 -13.66
C LYS A 198 -2.49 17.74 -13.07
N ALA A 199 -2.96 18.95 -12.76
CA ALA A 199 -4.28 19.13 -12.15
C ALA A 199 -5.42 18.51 -12.98
N GLU A 200 -5.35 18.63 -14.32
CA GLU A 200 -6.33 18.01 -15.23
C GLU A 200 -6.29 16.47 -15.25
N ASP A 201 -5.16 15.87 -14.91
CA ASP A 201 -5.01 14.41 -14.88
C ASP A 201 -5.78 13.77 -13.71
N ILE A 202 -6.06 14.53 -12.65
CA ILE A 202 -6.77 14.03 -11.46
C ILE A 202 -8.18 13.55 -11.80
N ASP A 203 -8.82 14.13 -12.81
CA ASP A 203 -10.14 13.71 -13.27
C ASP A 203 -10.14 12.34 -13.97
N LEU A 204 -8.99 11.91 -14.50
CA LEU A 204 -8.79 10.60 -15.11
C LEU A 204 -8.55 9.48 -14.08
N ILE A 205 -8.27 9.84 -12.83
CA ILE A 205 -8.03 8.87 -11.76
C ILE A 205 -9.37 8.33 -11.27
N ASN A 206 -9.54 7.02 -11.41
CA ASN A 206 -10.76 6.29 -11.10
C ASN A 206 -10.52 5.30 -9.96
N TYR A 207 -11.33 5.38 -8.90
CA TYR A 207 -11.15 4.58 -7.70
C TYR A 207 -11.33 3.08 -7.95
N ASP A 208 -12.34 2.71 -8.75
CA ASP A 208 -12.56 1.29 -9.12
C ASP A 208 -11.33 0.74 -9.84
N ARG A 209 -10.77 1.49 -10.79
CA ARG A 209 -9.58 1.05 -11.51
C ARG A 209 -8.35 0.91 -10.61
N ILE A 210 -8.18 1.80 -9.63
CA ILE A 210 -7.12 1.69 -8.62
C ILE A 210 -7.25 0.39 -7.82
N LEU A 211 -8.45 0.10 -7.31
CA LEU A 211 -8.70 -1.12 -6.52
C LEU A 211 -8.54 -2.40 -7.37
N GLU A 212 -8.96 -2.36 -8.64
CA GLU A 212 -8.71 -3.44 -9.60
C GLU A 212 -7.22 -3.69 -9.81
N ILE A 213 -6.43 -2.63 -10.06
CA ILE A 213 -4.97 -2.74 -10.22
C ILE A 213 -4.34 -3.37 -8.98
N ALA A 214 -4.69 -2.89 -7.79
CA ALA A 214 -4.18 -3.47 -6.54
C ALA A 214 -4.54 -4.96 -6.44
N LYS A 215 -5.79 -5.33 -6.71
CA LYS A 215 -6.25 -6.71 -6.71
C LYS A 215 -5.56 -7.58 -7.76
N GLU A 216 -5.37 -7.08 -8.99
CA GLU A 216 -4.64 -7.78 -10.06
C GLU A 216 -3.21 -8.12 -9.61
N ARG A 217 -2.57 -7.21 -8.87
CA ARG A 217 -1.16 -7.36 -8.44
C ARG A 217 -1.01 -8.20 -7.17
N THR A 218 -2.06 -8.34 -6.37
CA THR A 218 -2.05 -9.17 -5.16
C THR A 218 -2.66 -10.57 -5.39
N ALA A 219 -3.38 -10.80 -6.49
CA ALA A 219 -4.12 -12.05 -6.74
C ALA A 219 -3.24 -13.29 -6.94
N ASN A 220 -1.94 -13.12 -7.21
CA ASN A 220 -1.00 -14.23 -7.47
C ASN A 220 -0.06 -14.52 -6.29
N ALA A 221 -0.37 -14.02 -5.12
CA ALA A 221 0.43 -14.21 -3.90
C ALA A 221 0.01 -15.44 -3.09
#